data_fadd98391962fba555f5836dd8bddf60
#
_entry.id   fadd98391962fba555f5836dd8bddf60
#
_cell.length_a   1.000
_cell.length_b   1.000
_cell.length_c   1.000
_cell.angle_alpha   90.00
_cell.angle_beta   90.00
_cell.angle_gamma   90.00
#
_symmetry.space_group_name_H-M   'P 1'
#
loop_
_entity.id
_entity.type
_entity.pdbx_description
1 polymer ?
#
loop_
_entity_poly.entity_id
_entity_poly.type
_entity_poly.pdbx_seq_one_letter_code
_entity_poly.pdbx_strand_id
1 'polypeptide(L)'
;MIKVGIVDDHAIVRQGLRQYLSEHVDLRVVGEASNGREAIDLVREQEIDVLLMDLSMPGQSGLDALAMLRAKAPDMGILILSGYPEEHYAINLIRQGASGYLNKECDPKEIAEAIRTIALGRRYLTPTVADLLAQQLNRKDDA
;
A
#
# COMPACT_ATOMS: atom_id res chain seq x y z
N MET A 1 -15.12 3.65 11.23
CA MET A 1 -15.04 3.39 9.79
C MET A 1 -13.65 3.74 9.28
N ILE A 2 -13.05 2.85 8.53
CA ILE A 2 -11.71 3.04 7.99
C ILE A 2 -11.77 3.88 6.72
N LYS A 3 -11.07 5.00 6.70
CA LYS A 3 -11.02 5.90 5.54
C LYS A 3 -9.88 5.48 4.63
N VAL A 4 -10.20 5.18 3.38
CA VAL A 4 -9.26 4.65 2.40
C VAL A 4 -9.10 5.63 1.24
N GLY A 5 -7.86 5.89 0.84
CA GLY A 5 -7.55 6.58 -0.39
C GLY A 5 -7.00 5.60 -1.42
N ILE A 6 -7.27 5.83 -2.70
CA ILE A 6 -6.81 4.97 -3.78
C ILE A 6 -5.93 5.77 -4.74
N VAL A 7 -4.72 5.28 -5.00
CA VAL A 7 -3.79 5.89 -5.95
C VAL A 7 -3.46 4.87 -7.04
N ASP A 8 -3.85 5.18 -8.28
CA ASP A 8 -3.59 4.35 -9.45
C ASP A 8 -3.75 5.20 -10.69
N ASP A 9 -2.87 5.04 -11.67
CA ASP A 9 -2.95 5.77 -12.93
C ASP A 9 -4.01 5.20 -13.90
N HIS A 10 -4.60 4.03 -13.59
CA HIS A 10 -5.64 3.42 -14.41
C HIS A 10 -7.03 3.65 -13.81
N ALA A 11 -7.85 4.44 -14.50
CA ALA A 11 -9.19 4.77 -14.02
C ALA A 11 -10.06 3.52 -13.79
N ILE A 12 -9.93 2.51 -14.65
CA ILE A 12 -10.71 1.26 -14.54
C ILE A 12 -10.34 0.51 -13.26
N VAL A 13 -9.04 0.46 -12.93
CA VAL A 13 -8.58 -0.22 -11.70
C VAL A 13 -9.10 0.52 -10.47
N ARG A 14 -8.99 1.86 -10.45
CA ARG A 14 -9.52 2.66 -9.33
C ARG A 14 -11.03 2.41 -9.15
N GLN A 15 -11.77 2.38 -10.23
CA GLN A 15 -13.21 2.18 -10.19
C GLN A 15 -13.56 0.79 -9.64
N GLY A 16 -12.85 -0.24 -10.07
CA GLY A 16 -13.04 -1.59 -9.58
C GLY A 16 -12.72 -1.74 -8.09
N LEU A 17 -11.62 -1.14 -7.65
CA LEU A 17 -11.25 -1.14 -6.23
C LEU A 17 -12.28 -0.38 -5.39
N ARG A 18 -12.72 0.79 -5.86
CA ARG A 18 -13.73 1.57 -5.17
C ARG A 18 -15.02 0.79 -5.02
N GLN A 19 -15.47 0.13 -6.06
CA GLN A 19 -16.69 -0.66 -6.03
C GLN A 19 -16.55 -1.83 -5.05
N TYR A 20 -15.44 -2.56 -5.11
CA TYR A 20 -15.20 -3.68 -4.21
C TYR A 20 -15.16 -3.23 -2.75
N LEU A 21 -14.41 -2.17 -2.46
CA LEU A 21 -14.29 -1.68 -1.08
C LEU A 21 -15.60 -1.13 -0.54
N SER A 22 -16.44 -0.54 -1.40
CA SER A 22 -17.73 0.01 -0.97
C SER A 22 -18.73 -1.06 -0.54
N GLU A 23 -18.48 -2.32 -0.87
CA GLU A 23 -19.31 -3.44 -0.42
C GLU A 23 -19.08 -3.78 1.07
N HIS A 24 -18.05 -3.23 1.67
CA HIS A 24 -17.69 -3.47 3.07
C HIS A 24 -18.13 -2.29 3.92
N VAL A 25 -18.99 -2.55 4.92
CA VAL A 25 -19.58 -1.49 5.74
C VAL A 25 -18.57 -0.74 6.59
N ASP A 26 -17.43 -1.36 6.90
CA ASP A 26 -16.38 -0.77 7.72
C ASP A 26 -15.34 0.01 6.93
N LEU A 27 -15.40 -0.01 5.60
CA LEU A 27 -14.45 0.67 4.72
C LEU A 27 -15.14 1.78 3.93
N ARG A 28 -14.48 2.92 3.83
CA ARG A 28 -15.00 4.04 3.06
C ARG A 28 -13.90 4.65 2.21
N VAL A 29 -14.11 4.69 0.90
CA VAL A 29 -13.20 5.38 0.00
C VAL A 29 -13.51 6.88 0.04
N VAL A 30 -12.55 7.66 0.52
CA VAL A 30 -12.73 9.12 0.69
C VAL A 30 -12.10 9.93 -0.45
N GLY A 31 -11.30 9.31 -1.30
CA GLY A 31 -10.73 10.00 -2.43
C GLY A 31 -9.85 9.11 -3.29
N GLU A 32 -9.51 9.63 -4.47
CA GLU A 32 -8.70 8.94 -5.45
C GLU A 32 -7.64 9.88 -6.03
N ALA A 33 -6.53 9.32 -6.49
CA ALA A 33 -5.47 10.05 -7.16
C ALA A 33 -4.92 9.20 -8.30
N SER A 34 -4.45 9.84 -9.36
CA SER A 34 -3.92 9.15 -10.53
C SER A 34 -2.40 9.16 -10.62
N ASN A 35 -1.73 9.90 -9.73
CA ASN A 35 -0.27 9.98 -9.71
C ASN A 35 0.21 10.43 -8.33
N GLY A 36 1.53 10.48 -8.14
CA GLY A 36 2.13 10.84 -6.86
C GLY A 36 1.79 12.25 -6.40
N ARG A 37 1.74 13.20 -7.32
CA ARG A 37 1.42 14.59 -6.99
C ARG A 37 -0.02 14.71 -6.48
N GLU A 38 -0.96 14.10 -7.19
CA GLU A 38 -2.36 14.07 -6.76
C GLU A 38 -2.53 13.35 -5.44
N ALA A 39 -1.73 12.29 -5.20
CA ALA A 39 -1.76 11.57 -3.94
C ALA A 39 -1.34 12.47 -2.78
N ILE A 40 -0.32 13.30 -2.96
CA ILE A 40 0.12 14.25 -1.93
C ILE A 40 -0.99 15.27 -1.65
N ASP A 41 -1.63 15.80 -2.68
CA ASP A 41 -2.75 16.73 -2.50
C ASP A 41 -3.91 16.07 -1.77
N LEU A 42 -4.22 14.83 -2.13
CA LEU A 42 -5.28 14.05 -1.47
C LEU A 42 -5.01 13.88 0.02
N VAL A 43 -3.78 13.53 0.38
CA VAL A 43 -3.39 13.30 1.78
C VAL A 43 -3.44 14.61 2.59
N ARG A 44 -3.20 15.75 1.95
CA ARG A 44 -3.35 17.05 2.61
C ARG A 44 -4.81 17.44 2.85
N GLU A 45 -5.67 17.10 1.92
CA GLU A 45 -7.06 17.56 1.93
C GLU A 45 -7.99 16.64 2.69
N GLN A 46 -7.67 15.34 2.75
CA GLN A 46 -8.52 14.32 3.35
C GLN A 46 -7.78 13.60 4.47
N GLU A 47 -8.51 13.27 5.52
CA GLU A 47 -8.01 12.37 6.55
C GLU A 47 -8.12 10.94 6.02
N ILE A 48 -6.99 10.24 5.92
CA ILE A 48 -6.91 8.90 5.37
C ILE A 48 -6.21 7.98 6.38
N ASP A 49 -6.86 6.86 6.69
CA ASP A 49 -6.28 5.85 7.58
C ASP A 49 -5.33 4.94 6.84
N VAL A 50 -5.71 4.52 5.63
CA VAL A 50 -4.90 3.63 4.79
C VAL A 50 -4.95 4.13 3.34
N LEU A 51 -3.79 4.36 2.77
CA LEU A 51 -3.65 4.69 1.36
C LEU A 51 -3.32 3.42 0.58
N LEU A 52 -4.19 3.06 -0.35
CA LEU A 52 -3.98 1.93 -1.25
C LEU A 52 -3.28 2.47 -2.50
N MET A 53 -2.03 2.08 -2.69
CA MET A 53 -1.20 2.63 -3.75
C MET A 53 -0.81 1.55 -4.74
N ASP A 54 -1.34 1.67 -5.95
CA ASP A 54 -1.03 0.75 -7.02
C ASP A 54 0.19 1.26 -7.80
N LEU A 55 1.25 0.47 -7.80
CA LEU A 55 2.44 0.79 -8.56
C LEU A 55 2.44 -0.03 -9.84
N SER A 56 2.19 0.62 -10.96
CA SER A 56 2.27 -0.02 -12.27
C SER A 56 3.73 -0.28 -12.66
N MET A 57 4.63 0.56 -12.14
CA MET A 57 6.08 0.37 -12.32
C MET A 57 6.78 0.69 -11.01
N PRO A 58 7.18 -0.33 -10.22
CA PRO A 58 7.98 -0.10 -9.03
C PRO A 58 9.38 0.31 -9.49
N GLY A 59 9.65 1.57 -9.45
CA GLY A 59 10.93 2.12 -9.79
C GLY A 59 11.22 3.28 -8.87
N GLN A 60 12.19 4.07 -9.26
CA GLN A 60 12.61 5.20 -8.46
C GLN A 60 11.46 6.19 -8.21
N SER A 61 10.59 6.39 -9.19
CA SER A 61 9.45 7.31 -9.04
C SER A 61 8.45 6.81 -8.01
N GLY A 62 8.24 5.48 -7.91
CA GLY A 62 7.38 4.90 -6.89
C GLY A 62 7.97 5.04 -5.49
N LEU A 63 9.27 4.83 -5.37
CA LEU A 63 9.98 5.02 -4.10
C LEU A 63 9.97 6.48 -3.65
N ASP A 64 10.15 7.40 -4.59
CA ASP A 64 10.12 8.84 -4.30
C ASP A 64 8.74 9.25 -3.79
N ALA A 65 7.67 8.78 -4.44
CA ALA A 65 6.31 9.07 -4.02
C ALA A 65 6.04 8.51 -2.62
N LEU A 66 6.48 7.28 -2.36
CA LEU A 66 6.32 6.65 -1.04
C LEU A 66 7.03 7.47 0.04
N ALA A 67 8.26 7.88 -0.21
CA ALA A 67 9.04 8.67 0.74
C ALA A 67 8.36 10.01 1.05
N MET A 68 7.85 10.69 0.02
CA MET A 68 7.15 11.96 0.19
C MET A 68 5.84 11.80 0.97
N LEU A 69 5.07 10.77 0.66
CA LEU A 69 3.81 10.48 1.37
C LEU A 69 4.08 10.14 2.83
N ARG A 70 5.11 9.36 3.10
CA ARG A 70 5.46 8.99 4.47
C ARG A 70 5.90 10.22 5.27
N ALA A 71 6.64 11.14 4.66
CA ALA A 71 7.04 12.37 5.30
C ALA A 71 5.84 13.29 5.61
N LYS A 72 4.86 13.34 4.72
CA LYS A 72 3.66 14.17 4.90
C LYS A 72 2.66 13.57 5.89
N ALA A 73 2.56 12.25 5.95
CA ALA A 73 1.59 11.54 6.79
C ALA A 73 2.26 10.36 7.49
N PRO A 74 3.07 10.62 8.53
CA PRO A 74 3.87 9.57 9.17
C PRO A 74 3.05 8.45 9.81
N ASP A 75 1.83 8.73 10.22
CA ASP A 75 0.97 7.75 10.88
C ASP A 75 0.01 7.03 9.94
N MET A 76 -0.06 7.45 8.69
CA MET A 76 -0.96 6.85 7.71
C MET A 76 -0.44 5.48 7.25
N GLY A 77 -1.33 4.50 7.17
CA GLY A 77 -0.97 3.21 6.57
C GLY A 77 -0.84 3.33 5.05
N ILE A 78 0.13 2.63 4.48
CA ILE A 78 0.31 2.59 3.02
C ILE A 78 0.40 1.14 2.60
N LEU A 79 -0.60 0.69 1.84
CA LEU A 79 -0.64 -0.65 1.26
C LEU A 79 -0.31 -0.56 -0.22
N ILE A 80 0.76 -1.22 -0.62
CA ILE A 80 1.19 -1.24 -2.01
C ILE A 80 0.56 -2.41 -2.74
N LEU A 81 -0.02 -2.14 -3.90
CA LEU A 81 -0.43 -3.15 -4.86
C LEU A 81 0.48 -3.07 -6.07
N SER A 82 0.97 -4.20 -6.56
CA SER A 82 1.88 -4.22 -7.70
C SER A 82 1.68 -5.47 -8.53
N GLY A 83 1.85 -5.36 -9.86
CA GLY A 83 1.89 -6.49 -10.76
C GLY A 83 3.23 -7.22 -10.75
N TYR A 84 4.19 -6.75 -10.00
CA TYR A 84 5.54 -7.32 -9.94
C TYR A 84 5.67 -8.32 -8.81
N PRO A 85 6.55 -9.33 -8.94
CA PRO A 85 6.74 -10.32 -7.89
C PRO A 85 7.20 -9.72 -6.57
N GLU A 86 6.66 -10.23 -5.47
CA GLU A 86 6.99 -9.78 -4.12
C GLU A 86 8.49 -9.91 -3.81
N GLU A 87 9.14 -10.95 -4.31
CA GLU A 87 10.53 -11.23 -4.04
C GLU A 87 11.48 -10.12 -4.46
N HIS A 88 11.09 -9.34 -5.47
CA HIS A 88 11.98 -8.31 -6.04
C HIS A 88 11.85 -6.95 -5.39
N TYR A 89 10.66 -6.61 -4.89
CA TYR A 89 10.36 -5.22 -4.53
C TYR A 89 9.83 -5.02 -3.12
N ALA A 90 9.18 -6.01 -2.54
CA ALA A 90 8.46 -5.85 -1.29
C ALA A 90 9.34 -5.37 -0.13
N ILE A 91 10.50 -5.97 0.04
CA ILE A 91 11.38 -5.63 1.16
C ILE A 91 11.84 -4.17 1.08
N ASN A 92 12.23 -3.74 -0.12
CA ASN A 92 12.69 -2.37 -0.31
C ASN A 92 11.58 -1.36 -0.02
N LEU A 93 10.36 -1.64 -0.49
CA LEU A 93 9.22 -0.76 -0.26
C LEU A 93 8.85 -0.72 1.23
N ILE A 94 8.88 -1.85 1.91
CA ILE A 94 8.61 -1.90 3.35
C ILE A 94 9.66 -1.11 4.14
N ARG A 95 10.92 -1.21 3.78
CA ARG A 95 11.99 -0.41 4.39
C ARG A 95 11.78 1.09 4.17
N GLN A 96 11.20 1.47 3.05
CA GLN A 96 10.92 2.87 2.72
C GLN A 96 9.64 3.38 3.39
N GLY A 97 8.94 2.54 4.13
CA GLY A 97 7.80 2.96 4.92
C GLY A 97 6.44 2.40 4.51
N ALA A 98 6.39 1.47 3.55
CA ALA A 98 5.14 0.79 3.23
C ALA A 98 4.71 -0.09 4.40
N SER A 99 3.40 -0.14 4.65
CA SER A 99 2.82 -0.94 5.73
C SER A 99 2.50 -2.36 5.26
N GLY A 100 2.43 -2.59 3.95
CA GLY A 100 2.20 -3.89 3.38
C GLY A 100 2.39 -3.88 1.88
N TYR A 101 2.50 -5.07 1.31
CA TYR A 101 2.69 -5.25 -0.13
C TYR A 101 1.88 -6.46 -0.58
N LEU A 102 1.04 -6.27 -1.59
CA LEU A 102 0.26 -7.34 -2.19
C LEU A 102 0.46 -7.35 -3.70
N ASN A 103 0.46 -8.56 -4.28
CA ASN A 103 0.42 -8.69 -5.73
C ASN A 103 -0.99 -8.39 -6.24
N LYS A 104 -1.09 -7.73 -7.38
CA LYS A 104 -2.39 -7.41 -8.01
C LYS A 104 -3.24 -8.64 -8.31
N GLU A 105 -2.62 -9.80 -8.44
CA GLU A 105 -3.32 -11.06 -8.70
C GLU A 105 -3.82 -11.74 -7.44
N CYS A 106 -3.63 -11.15 -6.26
CA CYS A 106 -4.13 -11.71 -5.02
C CYS A 106 -5.66 -11.72 -4.99
N ASP A 107 -6.22 -12.56 -4.11
CA ASP A 107 -7.66 -12.56 -3.89
C ASP A 107 -8.08 -11.19 -3.34
N PRO A 108 -9.13 -10.56 -3.89
CA PRO A 108 -9.61 -9.28 -3.37
C PRO A 108 -9.88 -9.27 -1.87
N LYS A 109 -10.21 -10.40 -1.28
CA LYS A 109 -10.40 -10.52 0.17
C LYS A 109 -9.14 -10.16 0.95
N GLU A 110 -7.96 -10.45 0.40
CA GLU A 110 -6.70 -10.09 1.04
C GLU A 110 -6.51 -8.58 1.11
N ILE A 111 -7.02 -7.85 0.13
CA ILE A 111 -6.92 -6.38 0.13
C ILE A 111 -7.69 -5.82 1.32
N ALA A 112 -8.92 -6.28 1.53
CA ALA A 112 -9.74 -5.81 2.66
C ALA A 112 -9.12 -6.22 4.00
N GLU A 113 -8.60 -7.43 4.11
CA GLU A 113 -7.91 -7.90 5.32
C GLU A 113 -6.67 -7.09 5.62
N ALA A 114 -5.87 -6.80 4.59
CA ALA A 114 -4.67 -6.00 4.74
C ALA A 114 -5.01 -4.58 5.20
N ILE A 115 -6.03 -3.96 4.63
CA ILE A 115 -6.47 -2.63 5.02
C ILE A 115 -6.86 -2.62 6.51
N ARG A 116 -7.63 -3.60 6.96
CA ARG A 116 -8.05 -3.70 8.35
C ARG A 116 -6.89 -3.88 9.31
N THR A 117 -5.94 -4.74 8.93
CA THR A 117 -4.73 -4.97 9.72
C THR A 117 -3.89 -3.70 9.84
N ILE A 118 -3.69 -3.03 8.73
CA ILE A 118 -2.89 -1.80 8.68
C ILE A 118 -3.57 -0.67 9.44
N ALA A 119 -4.90 -0.58 9.38
CA ALA A 119 -5.65 0.42 10.13
C ALA A 119 -5.51 0.27 11.64
N LEU A 120 -5.16 -0.94 12.12
CA LEU A 120 -4.87 -1.20 13.53
C LEU A 120 -3.44 -0.81 13.93
N GLY A 121 -2.67 -0.25 13.01
CA GLY A 121 -1.27 0.11 13.27
C GLY A 121 -0.28 -1.03 13.06
N ARG A 122 -0.72 -2.12 12.45
CA ARG A 122 0.12 -3.30 12.21
C ARG A 122 0.56 -3.34 10.75
N ARG A 123 1.66 -4.04 10.49
CA ARG A 123 2.08 -4.33 9.12
C ARG A 123 1.38 -5.58 8.63
N TYR A 124 1.00 -5.57 7.37
CA TYR A 124 0.46 -6.77 6.71
C TYR A 124 1.55 -7.39 5.85
N LEU A 125 2.03 -8.57 6.25
CA LEU A 125 3.07 -9.29 5.54
C LEU A 125 2.52 -10.63 5.06
N THR A 126 2.67 -10.91 3.76
CA THR A 126 2.38 -12.25 3.25
C THR A 126 3.46 -13.21 3.76
N PRO A 127 3.20 -14.54 3.78
CA PRO A 127 4.22 -15.50 4.18
C PRO A 127 5.52 -15.37 3.39
N THR A 128 5.43 -15.12 2.09
CA THR A 128 6.61 -14.93 1.23
C THR A 128 7.44 -13.74 1.69
N VAL A 129 6.80 -12.61 1.94
CA VAL A 129 7.51 -11.39 2.39
C VAL A 129 8.10 -11.60 3.79
N ALA A 130 7.36 -12.24 4.68
CA ALA A 130 7.84 -12.53 6.03
C ALA A 130 9.10 -13.40 5.99
N ASP A 131 9.13 -14.42 5.13
CA ASP A 131 10.30 -15.27 4.94
C ASP A 131 11.50 -14.48 4.42
N LEU A 132 11.27 -13.62 3.44
CA LEU A 132 12.34 -12.78 2.88
C LEU A 132 12.95 -11.85 3.92
N LEU A 133 12.12 -11.26 4.78
CA LEU A 133 12.60 -10.40 5.86
C LEU A 133 13.41 -11.20 6.88
N ALA A 134 12.96 -12.41 7.23
CA ALA A 134 13.69 -13.28 8.15
C ALA A 134 15.07 -13.66 7.58
N GLN A 135 15.14 -13.98 6.29
CA GLN A 135 16.41 -14.27 5.62
C GLN A 135 17.37 -13.09 5.66
N GLN A 136 16.87 -11.88 5.50
CA GLN A 136 17.69 -10.68 5.56
C GLN A 136 18.25 -10.43 6.96
N LEU A 137 17.47 -10.70 7.99
CA LEU A 137 17.93 -10.60 9.37
C LEU A 137 19.03 -11.61 9.66
N ASN A 138 18.86 -12.86 9.18
CA ASN A 138 19.88 -13.91 9.35
C ASN A 138 21.19 -13.55 8.65
N ARG A 139 21.13 -12.95 7.46
CA ARG A 139 22.33 -12.50 6.74
C ARG A 139 23.10 -11.43 7.50
N LYS A 140 22.40 -10.54 8.20
CA LYS A 140 23.04 -9.51 9.01
C LYS A 140 23.72 -10.12 10.24
N ASP A 141 23.14 -11.16 10.80
CA ASP A 141 23.71 -11.83 11.95
C ASP A 141 24.95 -12.66 11.58
N ASP A 142 25.03 -13.14 10.35
CA ASP A 142 26.16 -13.92 9.84
C ASP A 142 27.32 -13.06 9.35
N ALA A 143 27.17 -11.76 9.32
CA ALA A 143 28.19 -10.84 8.78
C ALA A 143 29.25 -10.44 9.82
#